data_dddf8f8a98f2b9708a608db5837d7be0
#
_entry.id   dddf8f8a98f2b9708a608db5837d7be0
#
_cell.length_a   1.000
_cell.length_b   1.000
_cell.length_c   1.000
_cell.angle_alpha   90.00
_cell.angle_beta   90.00
_cell.angle_gamma   90.00
#
_symmetry.space_group_name_H-M   'P 1'
#
loop_
_entity.id
_entity.type
_entity.pdbx_description
1 polymer ?
#
loop_
_entity_poly.entity_id
_entity_poly.type
_entity_poly.pdbx_seq_one_letter_code
_entity_poly.pdbx_strand_id
1 'polypeptide(L)'
;MTTIVVETRIAAPIEVCFDLARDVEAHLKTSSSTGERAVGGKTSGLLDLNDVVTFEAVHFGIRQRLTSRIVEFDRPKRFVDEMVKGAFRRLRHVHEFVVDGDAVVMRDTLTWRSPLGPLGVIADKLFVESHMRDFMVQKQSELKAYAERSSSGGVG
;
A
#
# COMPACT_ATOMS: atom_id res chain seq x y z
N MET A 1 18.53 6.03 2.24
CA MET A 1 17.25 5.37 1.98
C MET A 1 16.71 4.71 3.22
N THR A 2 15.43 4.78 3.45
CA THR A 2 14.77 4.14 4.57
C THR A 2 13.86 3.03 4.04
N THR A 3 13.89 1.86 4.67
CA THR A 3 13.07 0.71 4.28
C THR A 3 12.32 0.18 5.48
N ILE A 4 11.02 -0.05 5.33
CA ILE A 4 10.21 -0.77 6.29
C ILE A 4 9.61 -2.01 5.64
N VAL A 5 9.43 -3.07 6.43
CA VAL A 5 8.78 -4.31 6.00
C VAL A 5 7.67 -4.61 6.99
N VAL A 6 6.47 -4.87 6.48
CA VAL A 6 5.30 -5.24 7.29
C VAL A 6 4.69 -6.49 6.69
N GLU A 7 4.44 -7.49 7.52
CA GLU A 7 3.85 -8.76 7.11
C GLU A 7 2.55 -9.04 7.86
N THR A 8 1.61 -9.66 7.18
CA THR A 8 0.34 -10.08 7.76
C THR A 8 -0.08 -11.43 7.17
N ARG A 9 -0.59 -12.32 8.02
CA ARG A 9 -1.14 -13.60 7.61
C ARG A 9 -2.64 -13.48 7.42
N ILE A 10 -3.14 -13.84 6.23
CA ILE A 10 -4.53 -13.65 5.82
C ILE A 10 -5.16 -14.99 5.48
N ALA A 11 -6.30 -15.31 6.09
CA ALA A 11 -7.07 -16.52 5.81
C ALA A 11 -8.02 -16.29 4.63
N ALA A 12 -7.46 -16.14 3.44
CA ALA A 12 -8.17 -15.92 2.19
C ALA A 12 -7.33 -16.44 1.02
N PRO A 13 -7.96 -16.76 -0.14
CA PRO A 13 -7.21 -17.17 -1.34
C PRO A 13 -6.22 -16.09 -1.80
N ILE A 14 -5.09 -16.52 -2.37
CA ILE A 14 -4.03 -15.59 -2.80
C ILE A 14 -4.52 -14.60 -3.87
N GLU A 15 -5.39 -15.04 -4.77
CA GLU A 15 -5.97 -14.18 -5.81
C GLU A 15 -6.83 -13.07 -5.20
N VAL A 16 -7.57 -13.39 -4.14
CA VAL A 16 -8.38 -12.40 -3.40
C VAL A 16 -7.49 -11.37 -2.73
N CYS A 17 -6.44 -11.82 -2.03
CA CYS A 17 -5.50 -10.93 -1.36
C CYS A 17 -4.80 -9.99 -2.37
N PHE A 18 -4.32 -10.56 -3.46
CA PHE A 18 -3.63 -9.81 -4.51
C PHE A 18 -4.56 -8.77 -5.15
N ASP A 19 -5.76 -9.18 -5.56
CA ASP A 19 -6.70 -8.28 -6.23
C ASP A 19 -7.23 -7.18 -5.31
N LEU A 20 -7.45 -7.46 -4.03
CA LEU A 20 -7.83 -6.42 -3.07
C LEU A 20 -6.71 -5.41 -2.84
N ALA A 21 -5.45 -5.87 -2.81
CA ALA A 21 -4.31 -4.96 -2.63
C ALA A 21 -4.13 -3.98 -3.79
N ARG A 22 -4.51 -4.36 -5.01
CA ARG A 22 -4.44 -3.50 -6.21
C ARG A 22 -5.77 -2.83 -6.58
N ASP A 23 -6.80 -3.03 -5.80
CA ASP A 23 -8.11 -2.43 -6.04
C ASP A 23 -8.15 -1.03 -5.42
N VAL A 24 -8.44 -0.02 -6.24
CA VAL A 24 -8.49 1.38 -5.79
C VAL A 24 -9.54 1.58 -4.70
N GLU A 25 -10.73 0.98 -4.85
CA GLU A 25 -11.80 1.12 -3.86
C GLU A 25 -11.44 0.44 -2.54
N ALA A 26 -10.85 -0.76 -2.60
CA ALA A 26 -10.35 -1.46 -1.40
C ALA A 26 -9.24 -0.66 -0.73
N HIS A 27 -8.34 -0.05 -1.52
CA HIS A 27 -7.28 0.83 -1.00
C HIS A 27 -7.87 1.99 -0.18
N LEU A 28 -8.90 2.64 -0.69
CA LEU A 28 -9.57 3.74 0.01
C LEU A 28 -10.26 3.27 1.30
N LYS A 29 -10.93 2.12 1.25
CA LYS A 29 -11.61 1.52 2.42
C LYS A 29 -10.63 1.09 3.52
N THR A 30 -9.42 0.71 3.15
CA THR A 30 -8.38 0.26 4.09
C THR A 30 -7.39 1.36 4.48
N SER A 31 -7.69 2.60 4.14
CA SER A 31 -6.90 3.79 4.48
C SER A 31 -7.74 4.81 5.25
N SER A 32 -8.59 4.32 6.16
CA SER A 32 -9.55 5.15 6.91
C SER A 32 -8.88 6.18 7.81
N SER A 33 -7.71 5.87 8.38
CA SER A 33 -6.99 6.75 9.30
C SER A 33 -6.48 8.05 8.67
N THR A 34 -6.29 8.08 7.36
CA THR A 34 -5.74 9.24 6.62
C THR A 34 -6.76 9.94 5.74
N GLY A 35 -7.99 9.43 5.67
CA GLY A 35 -9.05 10.00 4.83
C GLY A 35 -8.67 10.02 3.35
N GLU A 36 -8.00 8.98 2.87
CA GLU A 36 -7.44 8.91 1.53
C GLU A 36 -8.52 8.90 0.44
N ARG A 37 -8.29 9.65 -0.64
CA ARG A 37 -9.17 9.73 -1.80
C ARG A 37 -8.37 9.58 -3.09
N ALA A 38 -8.97 8.93 -4.10
CA ALA A 38 -8.41 8.87 -5.45
C ALA A 38 -8.89 10.09 -6.23
N VAL A 39 -7.95 10.93 -6.66
CA VAL A 39 -8.25 12.23 -7.29
C VAL A 39 -7.70 12.38 -8.70
N GLY A 40 -7.01 11.38 -9.23
CA GLY A 40 -6.46 11.42 -10.58
C GLY A 40 -6.03 10.04 -11.08
N GLY A 41 -5.79 9.94 -12.38
CA GLY A 41 -5.47 8.68 -13.03
C GLY A 41 -6.63 7.70 -12.99
N LYS A 42 -6.34 6.42 -12.73
CA LYS A 42 -7.37 5.41 -12.57
C LYS A 42 -7.94 5.47 -11.15
N THR A 43 -9.15 6.00 -11.01
CA THR A 43 -9.76 6.28 -9.71
C THR A 43 -10.70 5.20 -9.21
N SER A 44 -10.85 4.10 -9.95
CA SER A 44 -11.68 2.95 -9.56
C SER A 44 -11.19 1.67 -10.22
N GLY A 45 -11.53 0.53 -9.63
CA GLY A 45 -11.25 -0.80 -10.18
C GLY A 45 -9.82 -1.28 -9.90
N LEU A 46 -9.43 -2.32 -10.61
CA LEU A 46 -8.15 -3.02 -10.41
C LEU A 46 -7.03 -2.34 -11.21
N LEU A 47 -5.94 -2.02 -10.53
CA LEU A 47 -4.74 -1.47 -11.17
C LEU A 47 -3.96 -2.58 -11.87
N ASP A 48 -3.64 -2.36 -13.13
CA ASP A 48 -2.81 -3.23 -13.95
C ASP A 48 -1.45 -2.59 -14.24
N LEU A 49 -0.56 -3.33 -14.91
CA LEU A 49 0.75 -2.82 -15.29
C LEU A 49 0.62 -1.48 -16.03
N ASN A 50 1.44 -0.51 -15.65
CA ASN A 50 1.49 0.86 -16.18
C ASN A 50 0.30 1.77 -15.79
N ASP A 51 -0.70 1.27 -15.09
CA ASP A 51 -1.76 2.13 -14.56
C ASP A 51 -1.18 3.12 -13.55
N VAL A 52 -1.75 4.32 -13.56
CA VAL A 52 -1.37 5.45 -12.69
C VAL A 52 -2.57 5.85 -11.86
N VAL A 53 -2.34 6.12 -10.59
CA VAL A 53 -3.35 6.66 -9.68
C VAL A 53 -2.76 7.76 -8.83
N THR A 54 -3.54 8.80 -8.56
CA THR A 54 -3.18 9.86 -7.62
C THR A 54 -4.09 9.78 -6.42
N PHE A 55 -3.48 9.56 -5.25
CA PHE A 55 -4.16 9.59 -3.97
C PHE A 55 -3.91 10.91 -3.25
N GLU A 56 -4.93 11.40 -2.56
CA GLU A 56 -4.84 12.54 -1.67
C GLU A 56 -5.17 12.08 -0.26
N ALA A 57 -4.32 12.41 0.69
CA ALA A 57 -4.45 12.01 2.09
C ALA A 57 -3.88 13.07 3.01
N VAL A 58 -4.23 13.00 4.30
CA VAL A 58 -3.67 13.88 5.32
C VAL A 58 -2.61 13.12 6.13
N HIS A 59 -1.38 13.60 6.06
CA HIS A 59 -0.24 13.12 6.85
C HIS A 59 0.36 14.29 7.61
N PHE A 60 0.61 14.12 8.91
CA PHE A 60 1.13 15.18 9.79
C PHE A 60 0.30 16.47 9.73
N GLY A 61 -1.04 16.34 9.62
CA GLY A 61 -1.93 17.48 9.53
C GLY A 61 -1.91 18.23 8.20
N ILE A 62 -1.14 17.75 7.21
CA ILE A 62 -0.97 18.38 5.91
C ILE A 62 -1.61 17.49 4.83
N ARG A 63 -2.46 18.11 3.99
CA ARG A 63 -3.02 17.43 2.83
C ARG A 63 -1.94 17.26 1.78
N GLN A 64 -1.72 16.01 1.35
CA GLN A 64 -0.66 15.64 0.42
C GLN A 64 -1.23 14.79 -0.71
N ARG A 65 -0.58 14.83 -1.87
CA ARG A 65 -0.90 14.00 -3.03
C ARG A 65 0.28 13.12 -3.38
N LEU A 66 -0.03 11.87 -3.72
CA LEU A 66 0.93 10.89 -4.19
C LEU A 66 0.41 10.28 -5.49
N THR A 67 1.19 10.43 -6.56
CA THR A 67 0.92 9.78 -7.83
C THR A 67 1.86 8.60 -7.98
N SER A 68 1.30 7.40 -8.16
CA SER A 68 2.04 6.15 -8.30
C SER A 68 1.69 5.45 -9.59
N ARG A 69 2.65 4.68 -10.11
CA ARG A 69 2.49 3.82 -11.30
C ARG A 69 2.84 2.39 -10.93
N ILE A 70 2.06 1.44 -11.44
CA ILE A 70 2.39 0.01 -11.35
C ILE A 70 3.51 -0.28 -12.37
N VAL A 71 4.69 -0.60 -11.88
CA VAL A 71 5.89 -0.81 -12.72
C VAL A 71 6.27 -2.27 -12.89
N GLU A 72 5.80 -3.16 -12.03
CA GLU A 72 5.98 -4.61 -12.13
C GLU A 72 4.68 -5.30 -11.75
N PHE A 73 4.34 -6.39 -12.44
CA PHE A 73 3.07 -7.07 -12.24
C PHE A 73 3.20 -8.56 -12.55
N ASP A 74 3.06 -9.41 -11.54
CA ASP A 74 3.09 -10.88 -11.64
C ASP A 74 1.99 -11.46 -10.75
N ARG A 75 0.78 -11.52 -11.28
CA ARG A 75 -0.39 -12.02 -10.55
C ARG A 75 -0.33 -13.53 -10.35
N PRO A 76 -0.60 -14.07 -9.15
CA PRO A 76 -1.05 -13.42 -7.92
C PRO A 76 0.08 -13.25 -6.88
N LYS A 77 1.33 -13.21 -7.31
CA LYS A 77 2.51 -13.30 -6.44
C LYS A 77 3.10 -11.96 -6.04
N ARG A 78 3.13 -11.00 -6.96
CA ARG A 78 3.88 -9.77 -6.74
C ARG A 78 3.44 -8.65 -7.67
N PHE A 79 3.37 -7.45 -7.14
CA PHE A 79 3.35 -6.23 -7.96
C PHE A 79 4.11 -5.11 -7.23
N VAL A 80 4.54 -4.14 -8.00
CA VAL A 80 5.34 -3.01 -7.50
C VAL A 80 4.75 -1.72 -8.02
N ASP A 81 4.57 -0.76 -7.14
CA ASP A 81 4.29 0.61 -7.54
C ASP A 81 5.43 1.55 -7.15
N GLU A 82 5.64 2.55 -7.98
CA GLU A 82 6.65 3.58 -7.74
C GLU A 82 6.02 4.96 -7.86
N MET A 83 6.47 5.86 -6.99
CA MET A 83 6.05 7.25 -7.03
C MET A 83 6.49 7.92 -8.32
N VAL A 84 5.55 8.55 -9.01
CA VAL A 84 5.80 9.44 -10.14
C VAL A 84 5.93 10.88 -9.65
N LYS A 85 5.09 11.26 -8.68
CA LYS A 85 5.09 12.59 -8.08
C LYS A 85 4.58 12.51 -6.63
N GLY A 86 5.24 13.21 -5.72
CA GLY A 86 4.86 13.21 -4.31
C GLY A 86 5.88 13.91 -3.43
N ALA A 87 5.73 13.74 -2.12
CA ALA A 87 6.52 14.42 -1.10
C ALA A 87 7.96 13.91 -0.96
N PHE A 88 8.23 12.70 -1.45
CA PHE A 88 9.56 12.09 -1.37
C PHE A 88 10.36 12.34 -2.64
N ARG A 89 11.66 12.10 -2.59
CA ARG A 89 12.50 12.03 -3.81
C ARG A 89 12.25 10.74 -4.58
N ARG A 90 12.09 9.64 -3.84
CA ARG A 90 11.74 8.33 -4.37
C ARG A 90 10.86 7.62 -3.36
N LEU A 91 9.95 6.82 -3.87
CA LEU A 91 9.14 5.91 -3.08
C LEU A 91 8.86 4.69 -3.94
N ARG A 92 9.20 3.51 -3.43
CA ARG A 92 8.96 2.23 -4.08
C ARG A 92 8.25 1.31 -3.10
N HIS A 93 7.16 0.74 -3.53
CA HIS A 93 6.35 -0.16 -2.72
C HIS A 93 6.25 -1.52 -3.40
N VAL A 94 6.82 -2.55 -2.78
CA VAL A 94 6.77 -3.93 -3.26
C VAL A 94 5.71 -4.67 -2.47
N HIS A 95 4.75 -5.27 -3.17
CA HIS A 95 3.69 -6.09 -2.60
C HIS A 95 3.94 -7.54 -2.99
N GLU A 96 4.12 -8.41 -2.00
CA GLU A 96 4.40 -9.82 -2.21
C GLU A 96 3.37 -10.69 -1.47
N PHE A 97 2.99 -11.80 -2.09
CA PHE A 97 1.99 -12.72 -1.57
C PHE A 97 2.50 -14.15 -1.71
N VAL A 98 2.53 -14.89 -0.60
CA VAL A 98 3.01 -16.26 -0.57
C VAL A 98 1.98 -17.14 0.13
N VAL A 99 1.59 -18.23 -0.50
CA VAL A 99 0.74 -19.25 0.12
C VAL A 99 1.52 -19.94 1.24
N ASP A 100 0.92 -20.05 2.41
CA ASP A 100 1.48 -20.72 3.58
C ASP A 100 0.39 -21.55 4.26
N GLY A 101 0.34 -22.83 3.90
CA GLY A 101 -0.73 -23.73 4.34
C GLY A 101 -2.09 -23.29 3.79
N ASP A 102 -3.03 -23.04 4.69
CA ASP A 102 -4.39 -22.58 4.38
C ASP A 102 -4.54 -21.06 4.41
N ALA A 103 -3.42 -20.36 4.52
CA ALA A 103 -3.39 -18.90 4.57
C ALA A 103 -2.41 -18.33 3.54
N VAL A 104 -2.36 -17.00 3.46
CA VAL A 104 -1.45 -16.23 2.61
C VAL A 104 -0.67 -15.28 3.50
N VAL A 105 0.65 -15.22 3.33
CA VAL A 105 1.48 -14.19 3.93
C VAL A 105 1.59 -13.03 2.93
N MET A 106 1.09 -11.88 3.34
CA MET A 106 1.21 -10.62 2.59
C MET A 106 2.36 -9.82 3.18
N ARG A 107 3.36 -9.51 2.35
CA ARG A 107 4.50 -8.70 2.74
C ARG A 107 4.55 -7.42 1.92
N ASP A 108 4.56 -6.29 2.61
CA ASP A 108 4.78 -4.98 2.02
C ASP A 108 6.18 -4.49 2.38
N THR A 109 6.96 -4.15 1.37
CA THR A 109 8.27 -3.52 1.52
C THR A 109 8.21 -2.12 0.95
N LEU A 110 8.32 -1.13 1.80
CA LEU A 110 8.27 0.28 1.43
C LEU A 110 9.65 0.90 1.59
N THR A 111 10.21 1.41 0.50
CA THR A 111 11.52 2.06 0.50
C THR A 111 11.36 3.47 -0.03
N TRP A 112 11.90 4.44 0.70
CA TRP A 112 11.84 5.85 0.27
C TRP A 112 13.13 6.59 0.54
N ARG A 113 13.25 7.71 -0.17
CA ARG A 113 14.29 8.70 0.04
C ARG A 113 13.62 10.05 0.27
N SER A 114 13.85 10.61 1.43
CA SER A 114 13.31 11.91 1.79
C SER A 114 14.03 13.04 1.07
N PRO A 115 13.34 14.17 0.81
CA PRO A 115 13.98 15.38 0.34
C PRO A 115 14.86 16.01 1.44
N LEU A 116 15.60 17.10 1.11
CA LEU A 116 16.37 17.91 2.06
C LEU A 116 17.64 17.23 2.62
N GLY A 117 18.16 16.19 1.97
CA GLY A 117 19.46 15.61 2.32
C GLY A 117 19.57 15.18 3.80
N PRO A 118 20.61 15.65 4.55
CA PRO A 118 20.80 15.24 5.94
C PRO A 118 19.61 15.57 6.87
N LEU A 119 18.92 16.68 6.65
CA LEU A 119 17.72 17.04 7.40
C LEU A 119 16.58 16.05 7.17
N GLY A 120 16.43 15.56 5.94
CA GLY A 120 15.46 14.52 5.61
C GLY A 120 15.78 13.20 6.32
N VAL A 121 17.04 12.82 6.39
CA VAL A 121 17.48 11.60 7.11
C VAL A 121 17.14 11.69 8.61
N ILE A 122 17.37 12.85 9.21
CA ILE A 122 17.03 13.06 10.62
C ILE A 122 15.51 12.99 10.83
N ALA A 123 14.74 13.66 9.98
CA ALA A 123 13.28 13.63 10.05
C ALA A 123 12.73 12.20 9.89
N ASP A 124 13.31 11.39 8.98
CA ASP A 124 12.95 9.99 8.81
C ASP A 124 13.10 9.20 10.10
N LYS A 125 14.26 9.33 10.76
CA LYS A 125 14.54 8.60 12.00
C LYS A 125 13.65 9.04 13.16
N LEU A 126 13.31 10.33 13.24
CA LEU A 126 12.54 10.87 14.36
C LEU A 126 11.03 10.67 14.21
N PHE A 127 10.49 10.78 12.99
CA PHE A 127 9.04 10.87 12.78
C PHE A 127 8.51 10.03 11.63
N VAL A 128 9.11 10.09 10.45
CA VAL A 128 8.53 9.58 9.21
C VAL A 128 8.48 8.06 9.22
N GLU A 129 9.55 7.39 9.62
CA GLU A 129 9.63 5.94 9.65
C GLU A 129 8.56 5.33 10.55
N SER A 130 8.41 5.84 11.76
CA SER A 130 7.39 5.39 12.70
C SER A 130 5.97 5.63 12.16
N HIS A 131 5.73 6.81 11.60
CA HIS A 131 4.43 7.15 11.00
C HIS A 131 4.08 6.22 9.85
N MET A 132 5.03 5.97 8.94
CA MET A 132 4.81 5.10 7.78
C MET A 132 4.59 3.65 8.20
N ARG A 133 5.32 3.19 9.21
CA ARG A 133 5.14 1.84 9.76
C ARG A 133 3.75 1.68 10.37
N ASP A 134 3.32 2.61 11.20
CA ASP A 134 1.99 2.58 11.83
C ASP A 134 0.89 2.62 10.78
N PHE A 135 1.04 3.46 9.77
CA PHE A 135 0.11 3.54 8.64
C PHE A 135 0.01 2.21 7.90
N MET A 136 1.15 1.59 7.58
CA MET A 136 1.16 0.30 6.86
C MET A 136 0.60 -0.84 7.70
N VAL A 137 0.90 -0.88 9.00
CA VAL A 137 0.34 -1.89 9.91
C VAL A 137 -1.19 -1.76 9.98
N GLN A 138 -1.70 -0.56 10.12
CA GLN A 138 -3.13 -0.31 10.14
C GLN A 138 -3.79 -0.70 8.81
N LYS A 139 -3.19 -0.31 7.70
CA LYS A 139 -3.68 -0.63 6.36
C LYS A 139 -3.74 -2.14 6.13
N GLN A 140 -2.68 -2.87 6.49
CA GLN A 140 -2.67 -4.33 6.36
C GLN A 140 -3.72 -4.99 7.26
N SER A 141 -3.91 -4.51 8.47
CA SER A 141 -4.94 -5.01 9.39
C SER A 141 -6.35 -4.84 8.79
N GLU A 142 -6.64 -3.67 8.22
CA GLU A 142 -7.93 -3.41 7.57
C GLU A 142 -8.11 -4.26 6.31
N LEU A 143 -7.06 -4.43 5.51
CA LEU A 143 -7.10 -5.27 4.31
C LEU A 143 -7.33 -6.75 4.67
N LYS A 144 -6.65 -7.24 5.71
CA LYS A 144 -6.86 -8.59 6.24
C LYS A 144 -8.32 -8.80 6.62
N ALA A 145 -8.90 -7.90 7.40
CA ALA A 145 -10.29 -7.99 7.80
C ALA A 145 -11.24 -7.97 6.58
N TYR A 146 -10.96 -7.13 5.60
CA TYR A 146 -11.75 -7.04 4.37
C TYR A 146 -11.65 -8.34 3.54
N ALA A 147 -10.45 -8.88 3.35
CA ALA A 147 -10.21 -10.11 2.59
C ALA A 147 -10.89 -11.32 3.25
N GLU A 148 -10.78 -11.45 4.55
CA GLU A 148 -11.37 -12.57 5.29
C GLU A 148 -12.90 -12.52 5.30
N ARG A 149 -13.49 -11.33 5.41
CA ARG A 149 -14.95 -11.16 5.29
C ARG A 149 -15.45 -11.47 3.88
N SER A 150 -14.74 -11.01 2.85
CA SER A 150 -15.12 -11.25 1.46
C SER A 150 -15.07 -12.74 1.11
N SER A 151 -14.10 -13.48 1.65
CA SER A 151 -13.95 -14.92 1.41
C SER A 151 -14.98 -15.75 2.19
N SER A 152 -15.31 -15.39 3.43
CA SER A 152 -16.32 -16.10 4.23
C SER A 152 -17.75 -15.76 3.80
N GLY A 153 -18.02 -14.55 3.32
CA GLY A 153 -19.32 -14.13 2.80
C GLY A 153 -19.70 -14.76 1.46
N GLY A 154 -18.75 -15.38 0.74
CA GLY A 154 -18.99 -16.07 -0.53
C GLY A 154 -19.49 -17.50 -0.37
N VAL A 155 -19.63 -17.99 0.85
CA VAL A 155 -20.11 -19.35 1.17
C VAL A 155 -21.55 -19.27 1.67
N GLY A 156 -22.37 -18.71 0.84
CA GLY A 156 -23.79 -18.61 1.13
C GLY A 156 -24.60 -19.55 0.28
#